data_f0ba874a1039590ac1b5b07dc71f96a9
#
_entry.id   f0ba874a1039590ac1b5b07dc71f96a9
#
_cell.length_a   1.000
_cell.length_b   1.000
_cell.length_c   1.000
_cell.angle_alpha   90.00
_cell.angle_beta   90.00
_cell.angle_gamma   90.00
#
_symmetry.space_group_name_H-M   'P 1'
#
loop_
_entity.id
_entity.type
_entity.pdbx_description
1 polymer ?
#
loop_
_entity_poly.entity_id
_entity_poly.type
_entity_poly.pdbx_seq_one_letter_code
_entity_poly.pdbx_strand_id
1 'polypeptide(L)'
;MKSQKLLFASIMLFSSQLLFAQQSNNQWEKWNFLIGEWVGEGNGQPGQGEGKFSFQADLDGNILVRKNRTEFPETTNSKAIVHEDLLIVYPGNAGSPQEAIYFDNEGHTIKYKVNFSENTVALTSDLVANTPRFRLSYLMIDSKTVKTDFEMASPQKPEEFKMYLSGKATKIK
;
A
#
# COMPACT_ATOMS: atom_id res chain seq x y z
N MET A 1 -19.80 -5.85 82.08
CA MET A 1 -19.70 -4.94 80.86
C MET A 1 -18.63 -5.49 79.96
N LYS A 2 -19.02 -6.16 78.88
CA LYS A 2 -18.08 -6.72 77.87
C LYS A 2 -17.99 -5.75 76.66
N SER A 3 -16.80 -5.18 76.48
CA SER A 3 -16.51 -4.32 75.38
C SER A 3 -16.24 -5.16 74.10
N GLN A 4 -17.10 -5.03 73.09
CA GLN A 4 -16.89 -5.62 71.74
C GLN A 4 -16.01 -4.71 70.94
N LYS A 5 -14.83 -5.20 70.61
CA LYS A 5 -13.95 -4.52 69.56
C LYS A 5 -14.40 -4.92 68.20
N LEU A 6 -14.96 -3.98 67.48
CA LEU A 6 -15.23 -4.14 66.02
C LEU A 6 -13.89 -4.11 65.28
N LEU A 7 -13.59 -5.19 64.62
CA LEU A 7 -12.45 -5.30 63.70
C LEU A 7 -12.94 -4.90 62.30
N PHE A 8 -12.57 -3.71 61.83
CA PHE A 8 -12.78 -3.32 60.44
C PHE A 8 -11.71 -3.95 59.58
N ALA A 9 -12.07 -4.98 58.82
CA ALA A 9 -11.22 -5.52 57.78
C ALA A 9 -11.41 -4.67 56.51
N SER A 10 -10.45 -3.81 56.23
CA SER A 10 -10.35 -3.10 54.93
C SER A 10 -9.93 -4.08 53.87
N ILE A 11 -10.87 -4.50 53.03
CA ILE A 11 -10.57 -5.24 51.80
C ILE A 11 -10.05 -4.22 50.75
N MET A 12 -8.75 -4.15 50.61
CA MET A 12 -8.14 -3.47 49.45
C MET A 12 -8.40 -4.33 48.22
N LEU A 13 -9.38 -3.92 47.42
CA LEU A 13 -9.51 -4.40 46.05
C LEU A 13 -8.37 -3.82 45.23
N PHE A 14 -7.34 -4.61 45.01
CA PHE A 14 -6.36 -4.38 43.94
C PHE A 14 -7.05 -4.62 42.62
N SER A 15 -7.61 -3.56 42.03
CA SER A 15 -7.97 -3.56 40.62
C SER A 15 -6.67 -3.57 39.81
N SER A 16 -6.20 -4.76 39.46
CA SER A 16 -5.18 -4.95 38.42
C SER A 16 -5.80 -4.48 37.09
N GLN A 17 -5.60 -3.22 36.76
CA GLN A 17 -5.79 -2.76 35.42
C GLN A 17 -4.73 -3.46 34.58
N LEU A 18 -5.14 -4.52 33.89
CA LEU A 18 -4.41 -5.07 32.76
C LEU A 18 -4.36 -3.94 31.72
N LEU A 19 -3.29 -3.17 31.78
CA LEU A 19 -2.82 -2.38 30.66
C LEU A 19 -2.50 -3.39 29.56
N PHE A 20 -3.47 -3.70 28.73
CA PHE A 20 -3.20 -4.19 27.41
C PHE A 20 -2.38 -3.08 26.77
N ALA A 21 -1.08 -3.17 26.87
CA ALA A 21 -0.19 -2.46 25.97
C ALA A 21 -0.65 -2.87 24.58
N GLN A 22 -1.40 -2.00 23.94
CA GLN A 22 -1.74 -2.09 22.54
C GLN A 22 -0.39 -2.05 21.85
N GLN A 23 0.18 -3.23 21.63
CA GLN A 23 1.35 -3.39 20.78
C GLN A 23 0.86 -2.86 19.43
N SER A 24 1.19 -1.61 19.16
CA SER A 24 0.96 -1.04 17.83
C SER A 24 1.79 -1.90 16.90
N ASN A 25 1.14 -2.94 16.40
CA ASN A 25 1.70 -3.78 15.37
C ASN A 25 1.85 -2.85 14.19
N ASN A 26 3.03 -2.23 14.05
CA ASN A 26 3.32 -1.31 12.96
C ASN A 26 3.54 -2.15 11.67
N GLN A 27 2.51 -2.96 11.35
CA GLN A 27 2.52 -3.82 10.17
C GLN A 27 2.77 -3.05 8.88
N TRP A 28 2.57 -1.72 8.91
CA TRP A 28 2.78 -0.81 7.80
C TRP A 28 4.11 -0.05 7.88
N GLU A 29 5.00 -0.38 8.81
CA GLU A 29 6.28 0.33 8.98
C GLU A 29 7.06 0.47 7.67
N LYS A 30 7.17 -0.61 6.91
CA LYS A 30 7.84 -0.62 5.61
C LYS A 30 7.11 0.17 4.51
N TRP A 31 5.86 0.53 4.75
CA TRP A 31 5.02 1.34 3.86
C TRP A 31 4.94 2.81 4.29
N ASN A 32 5.46 3.17 5.47
CA ASN A 32 5.30 4.51 6.05
C ASN A 32 5.73 5.63 5.11
N PHE A 33 6.75 5.40 4.29
CA PHE A 33 7.19 6.41 3.33
C PHE A 33 6.14 6.67 2.24
N LEU A 34 5.26 5.69 1.93
CA LEU A 34 4.19 5.82 0.93
C LEU A 34 2.89 6.38 1.50
N ILE A 35 2.65 6.23 2.81
CA ILE A 35 1.39 6.70 3.42
C ILE A 35 1.26 8.22 3.24
N GLY A 36 0.12 8.66 2.68
CA GLY A 36 -0.21 10.04 2.37
C GLY A 36 -0.69 10.24 0.95
N GLU A 37 -0.67 11.48 0.48
CA GLU A 37 -1.13 11.90 -0.84
C GLU A 37 0.04 12.33 -1.72
N TRP A 38 0.00 11.96 -2.99
CA TRP A 38 1.07 12.11 -3.94
C TRP A 38 0.58 12.68 -5.26
N VAL A 39 1.38 13.52 -5.88
CA VAL A 39 1.15 14.04 -7.24
C VAL A 39 2.30 13.59 -8.13
N GLY A 40 1.96 12.97 -9.26
CA GLY A 40 2.93 12.60 -10.28
C GLY A 40 3.51 13.83 -10.98
N GLU A 41 4.78 13.77 -11.33
CA GLU A 41 5.50 14.83 -12.07
C GLU A 41 5.26 14.72 -13.58
N GLY A 42 4.17 14.12 -14.01
CA GLY A 42 3.80 14.02 -15.42
C GLY A 42 3.46 15.38 -16.02
N ASN A 43 3.78 15.56 -17.29
CA ASN A 43 3.50 16.79 -18.04
C ASN A 43 2.39 16.60 -19.08
N GLY A 44 1.58 15.55 -18.96
CA GLY A 44 0.49 15.24 -19.87
C GLY A 44 0.91 14.73 -21.25
N GLN A 45 2.19 14.40 -21.45
CA GLN A 45 2.63 13.70 -22.66
C GLN A 45 2.13 12.25 -22.66
N PRO A 46 1.95 11.60 -23.81
CA PRO A 46 1.62 10.18 -23.88
C PRO A 46 2.57 9.34 -22.99
N GLY A 47 2.03 8.58 -22.04
CA GLY A 47 2.80 7.86 -21.04
C GLY A 47 3.25 8.68 -19.83
N GLN A 48 2.95 9.99 -19.81
CA GLN A 48 3.22 10.91 -18.70
C GLN A 48 1.93 11.66 -18.32
N GLY A 49 0.88 10.93 -18.00
CA GLY A 49 -0.37 11.51 -17.52
C GLY A 49 -0.17 12.28 -16.22
N GLU A 50 -0.98 13.31 -16.00
CA GLU A 50 -1.10 13.94 -14.69
C GLU A 50 -1.83 12.98 -13.76
N GLY A 51 -1.15 12.51 -12.73
CA GLY A 51 -1.69 11.52 -11.81
C GLY A 51 -1.61 11.97 -10.36
N LYS A 52 -2.58 11.48 -9.58
CA LYS A 52 -2.58 11.57 -8.12
C LYS A 52 -2.82 10.19 -7.55
N PHE A 53 -2.09 9.86 -6.51
CA PHE A 53 -2.40 8.66 -5.73
C PHE A 53 -2.28 8.91 -4.24
N SER A 54 -2.92 8.08 -3.47
CA SER A 54 -2.81 8.08 -2.02
C SER A 54 -2.61 6.67 -1.50
N PHE A 55 -1.91 6.54 -0.38
CA PHE A 55 -1.90 5.34 0.45
C PHE A 55 -2.46 5.69 1.82
N GLN A 56 -3.46 4.95 2.27
CA GLN A 56 -4.11 5.16 3.56
C GLN A 56 -4.42 3.83 4.22
N ALA A 57 -4.20 3.76 5.54
CA ALA A 57 -4.68 2.63 6.32
C ALA A 57 -6.22 2.69 6.43
N ASP A 58 -6.87 1.54 6.34
CA ASP A 58 -8.32 1.40 6.43
C ASP A 58 -8.70 0.18 7.28
N LEU A 59 -9.98 0.01 7.61
CA LEU A 59 -10.50 -1.04 8.49
C LEU A 59 -9.72 -1.12 9.82
N ASP A 60 -9.65 -0.01 10.54
CA ASP A 60 -8.89 0.12 11.80
C ASP A 60 -7.41 -0.25 11.66
N GLY A 61 -6.81 0.01 10.49
CA GLY A 61 -5.43 -0.28 10.20
C GLY A 61 -5.15 -1.73 9.80
N ASN A 62 -6.18 -2.52 9.51
CA ASN A 62 -6.02 -3.91 9.09
C ASN A 62 -5.64 -4.07 7.62
N ILE A 63 -5.90 -3.06 6.80
CA ILE A 63 -5.49 -3.02 5.39
C ILE A 63 -4.84 -1.69 5.07
N LEU A 64 -4.06 -1.66 3.97
CA LEU A 64 -3.58 -0.42 3.37
C LEU A 64 -4.18 -0.31 1.97
N VAL A 65 -4.81 0.83 1.70
CA VAL A 65 -5.51 1.08 0.44
C VAL A 65 -4.77 2.15 -0.34
N ARG A 66 -4.41 1.83 -1.59
CA ARG A 66 -4.00 2.83 -2.58
C ARG A 66 -5.16 3.15 -3.49
N LYS A 67 -5.40 4.44 -3.73
CA LYS A 67 -6.27 4.92 -4.80
C LYS A 67 -5.41 5.73 -5.76
N ASN A 68 -5.59 5.50 -7.05
CA ASN A 68 -4.89 6.24 -8.09
C ASN A 68 -5.88 6.75 -9.12
N ARG A 69 -5.58 7.94 -9.64
CA ARG A 69 -6.26 8.52 -10.80
C ARG A 69 -5.22 9.22 -11.66
N THR A 70 -5.13 8.83 -12.92
CA THR A 70 -4.21 9.42 -13.91
C THR A 70 -5.01 9.83 -15.13
N GLU A 71 -4.83 11.06 -15.55
CA GLU A 71 -5.48 11.62 -16.74
C GLU A 71 -4.46 11.75 -17.87
N PHE A 72 -4.76 11.14 -19.00
CA PHE A 72 -4.00 11.29 -20.23
C PHE A 72 -4.80 12.20 -21.15
N PRO A 73 -4.28 13.38 -21.51
CA PRO A 73 -5.01 14.33 -22.34
C PRO A 73 -5.23 13.79 -23.75
N GLU A 74 -6.22 14.33 -24.42
CA GLU A 74 -6.46 14.05 -25.83
C GLU A 74 -5.27 14.47 -26.67
N THR A 75 -4.95 13.64 -27.66
CA THR A 75 -3.91 13.91 -28.66
C THR A 75 -4.52 13.81 -30.05
N THR A 76 -3.75 14.18 -31.10
CA THR A 76 -4.20 14.05 -32.49
C THR A 76 -4.62 12.62 -32.85
N ASN A 77 -4.10 11.61 -32.14
CA ASN A 77 -4.28 10.19 -32.46
C ASN A 77 -5.02 9.38 -31.37
N SER A 78 -5.37 9.98 -30.25
CA SER A 78 -6.06 9.32 -29.15
C SER A 78 -7.00 10.25 -28.40
N LYS A 79 -8.16 9.74 -27.99
CA LYS A 79 -9.05 10.46 -27.08
C LYS A 79 -8.43 10.57 -25.69
N ALA A 80 -8.90 11.55 -24.93
CA ALA A 80 -8.56 11.62 -23.51
C ALA A 80 -8.94 10.31 -22.79
N ILE A 81 -8.04 9.83 -21.94
CA ILE A 81 -8.24 8.61 -21.15
C ILE A 81 -8.06 8.96 -19.68
N VAL A 82 -8.93 8.42 -18.84
CA VAL A 82 -8.79 8.44 -17.39
C VAL A 82 -8.57 7.02 -16.92
N HIS A 83 -7.43 6.78 -16.33
CA HIS A 83 -7.10 5.52 -15.67
C HIS A 83 -7.30 5.68 -14.16
N GLU A 84 -8.17 4.87 -13.59
CA GLU A 84 -8.41 4.80 -12.15
C GLU A 84 -8.15 3.40 -11.65
N ASP A 85 -7.43 3.29 -10.55
CA ASP A 85 -7.17 2.00 -9.94
C ASP A 85 -7.25 2.03 -8.40
N LEU A 86 -7.51 0.87 -7.86
CA LEU A 86 -7.54 0.55 -6.44
C LEU A 86 -6.57 -0.61 -6.18
N LEU A 87 -5.64 -0.43 -5.24
CA LEU A 87 -4.79 -1.49 -4.73
C LEU A 87 -5.08 -1.67 -3.24
N ILE A 88 -5.41 -2.88 -2.82
CA ILE A 88 -5.61 -3.24 -1.42
C ILE A 88 -4.47 -4.14 -0.99
N VAL A 89 -3.67 -3.68 -0.03
CA VAL A 89 -2.62 -4.48 0.61
C VAL A 89 -3.17 -5.05 1.90
N TYR A 90 -2.97 -6.32 2.14
CA TYR A 90 -3.47 -7.02 3.31
C TYR A 90 -2.42 -8.01 3.87
N PRO A 91 -2.52 -8.36 5.17
CA PRO A 91 -1.64 -9.34 5.76
C PRO A 91 -1.74 -10.69 5.05
N GLY A 92 -0.59 -11.26 4.69
CA GLY A 92 -0.52 -12.63 4.20
C GLY A 92 -0.73 -13.65 5.32
N ASN A 93 -0.67 -14.94 5.00
CA ASN A 93 -0.88 -16.04 5.93
C ASN A 93 0.03 -16.03 7.18
N ALA A 94 1.12 -15.29 7.15
CA ALA A 94 2.06 -15.14 8.27
C ALA A 94 1.81 -13.87 9.12
N GLY A 95 0.69 -13.15 8.88
CA GLY A 95 0.36 -11.91 9.59
C GLY A 95 1.19 -10.70 9.17
N SER A 96 1.93 -10.76 8.06
CA SER A 96 2.66 -9.63 7.50
C SER A 96 2.01 -9.13 6.21
N PRO A 97 2.11 -7.83 5.87
CA PRO A 97 1.52 -7.25 4.65
C PRO A 97 2.33 -7.69 3.42
N GLN A 98 2.11 -8.91 2.98
CA GLN A 98 2.86 -9.54 1.89
C GLN A 98 2.05 -9.80 0.63
N GLU A 99 0.75 -9.49 0.64
CA GLU A 99 -0.14 -9.70 -0.49
C GLU A 99 -0.90 -8.43 -0.83
N ALA A 100 -1.23 -8.28 -2.10
CA ALA A 100 -2.09 -7.20 -2.56
C ALA A 100 -2.97 -7.65 -3.71
N ILE A 101 -4.10 -6.97 -3.85
CA ILE A 101 -5.00 -7.13 -4.98
C ILE A 101 -5.27 -5.77 -5.62
N TYR A 102 -5.18 -5.74 -6.93
CA TYR A 102 -5.35 -4.57 -7.78
C TYR A 102 -6.60 -4.71 -8.63
N PHE A 103 -7.29 -3.60 -8.82
CA PHE A 103 -8.43 -3.45 -9.71
C PHE A 103 -8.29 -2.13 -10.46
N ASP A 104 -8.74 -2.07 -11.70
CA ASP A 104 -8.82 -0.83 -12.47
C ASP A 104 -10.17 -0.67 -13.20
N ASN A 105 -10.40 0.53 -13.73
CA ASN A 105 -11.60 0.86 -14.48
C ASN A 105 -11.61 0.28 -15.90
N GLU A 106 -10.55 -0.45 -16.29
CA GLU A 106 -10.46 -1.21 -17.54
C GLU A 106 -10.89 -2.67 -17.36
N GLY A 107 -11.16 -3.08 -16.10
CA GLY A 107 -11.63 -4.41 -15.74
C GLY A 107 -10.55 -5.42 -15.41
N HIS A 108 -9.30 -4.98 -15.21
CA HIS A 108 -8.24 -5.87 -14.80
C HIS A 108 -8.32 -6.15 -13.29
N THR A 109 -7.94 -7.37 -12.92
CA THR A 109 -7.74 -7.78 -11.53
C THR A 109 -6.42 -8.53 -11.44
N ILE A 110 -5.49 -8.03 -10.63
CA ILE A 110 -4.15 -8.60 -10.50
C ILE A 110 -3.86 -8.87 -9.04
N LYS A 111 -3.42 -10.10 -8.73
CA LYS A 111 -2.91 -10.46 -7.40
C LYS A 111 -1.40 -10.29 -7.38
N TYR A 112 -0.91 -9.73 -6.31
CA TYR A 112 0.51 -9.46 -6.11
C TYR A 112 1.02 -10.06 -4.83
N LYS A 113 2.30 -10.47 -4.85
CA LYS A 113 3.12 -10.69 -3.66
C LYS A 113 3.99 -9.47 -3.45
N VAL A 114 4.09 -9.04 -2.20
CA VAL A 114 4.85 -7.86 -1.81
C VAL A 114 6.22 -8.27 -1.31
N ASN A 115 7.24 -7.62 -1.85
CA ASN A 115 8.63 -7.77 -1.42
C ASN A 115 9.19 -6.41 -1.03
N PHE A 116 10.04 -6.42 -0.02
CA PHE A 116 10.69 -5.22 0.49
C PHE A 116 12.20 -5.34 0.30
N SER A 117 12.80 -4.28 -0.17
CA SER A 117 14.23 -4.05 -0.06
C SER A 117 14.45 -2.70 0.63
N GLU A 118 15.69 -2.30 0.87
CA GLU A 118 16.03 -1.17 1.74
C GLU A 118 15.11 0.07 1.60
N ASN A 119 14.94 0.56 0.37
CA ASN A 119 14.14 1.76 0.07
C ASN A 119 13.02 1.48 -0.96
N THR A 120 12.68 0.22 -1.17
CA THR A 120 11.76 -0.16 -2.24
C THR A 120 10.70 -1.12 -1.72
N VAL A 121 9.48 -0.86 -2.13
CA VAL A 121 8.37 -1.81 -2.09
C VAL A 121 8.11 -2.27 -3.52
N ALA A 122 8.19 -3.57 -3.77
CA ALA A 122 7.91 -4.19 -5.06
C ALA A 122 6.76 -5.19 -4.95
N LEU A 123 5.77 -5.02 -5.82
CA LEU A 123 4.62 -5.89 -5.95
C LEU A 123 4.75 -6.68 -7.25
N THR A 124 4.90 -7.99 -7.16
CA THR A 124 5.07 -8.87 -8.32
C THR A 124 3.86 -9.79 -8.44
N SER A 125 3.22 -9.81 -9.62
CA SER A 125 2.04 -10.64 -9.86
C SER A 125 2.38 -12.13 -9.79
N ASP A 126 1.38 -12.94 -9.47
CA ASP A 126 1.53 -14.39 -9.49
C ASP A 126 1.88 -14.88 -10.91
N LEU A 127 2.60 -15.99 -10.96
CA LEU A 127 2.87 -16.68 -12.22
C LEU A 127 1.63 -17.48 -12.62
N VAL A 128 0.96 -17.06 -13.69
CA VAL A 128 -0.18 -17.75 -14.27
C VAL A 128 0.19 -18.17 -15.70
N ALA A 129 -0.13 -19.42 -16.05
CA ALA A 129 0.22 -19.95 -17.37
C ALA A 129 -0.40 -19.09 -18.50
N ASN A 130 0.40 -18.79 -19.51
CA ASN A 130 0.01 -18.04 -20.70
C ASN A 130 -0.47 -16.59 -20.44
N THR A 131 -0.16 -16.02 -19.27
CA THR A 131 -0.47 -14.62 -18.97
C THR A 131 0.80 -13.82 -18.72
N PRO A 132 0.84 -12.52 -19.08
CA PRO A 132 1.93 -11.65 -18.70
C PRO A 132 2.06 -11.56 -17.17
N ARG A 133 3.28 -11.34 -16.70
CA ARG A 133 3.53 -10.93 -15.31
C ARG A 133 3.77 -9.44 -15.23
N PHE A 134 3.37 -8.88 -14.12
CA PHE A 134 3.49 -7.45 -13.84
C PHE A 134 4.30 -7.23 -12.58
N ARG A 135 5.07 -6.16 -12.55
CA ARG A 135 5.78 -5.69 -11.37
C ARG A 135 5.59 -4.20 -11.21
N LEU A 136 4.99 -3.79 -10.10
CA LEU A 136 4.83 -2.40 -9.68
C LEU A 136 5.81 -2.14 -8.54
N SER A 137 6.65 -1.13 -8.66
CA SER A 137 7.65 -0.81 -7.64
C SER A 137 7.58 0.66 -7.24
N TYR A 138 7.80 0.92 -5.96
CA TYR A 138 7.94 2.24 -5.38
C TYR A 138 9.31 2.33 -4.74
N LEU A 139 10.18 3.17 -5.29
CA LEU A 139 11.50 3.48 -4.75
C LEU A 139 11.46 4.84 -4.05
N MET A 140 11.76 4.88 -2.77
CA MET A 140 11.94 6.11 -2.03
C MET A 140 13.25 6.79 -2.48
N ILE A 141 13.13 7.97 -3.10
CA ILE A 141 14.27 8.80 -3.48
C ILE A 141 14.70 9.67 -2.28
N ASP A 142 13.73 10.30 -1.65
CA ASP A 142 13.87 11.09 -0.43
C ASP A 142 12.55 11.10 0.36
N SER A 143 12.46 11.88 1.43
CA SER A 143 11.27 11.94 2.30
C SER A 143 10.00 12.46 1.63
N LYS A 144 10.12 13.07 0.45
CA LYS A 144 9.01 13.69 -0.30
C LYS A 144 8.90 13.21 -1.75
N THR A 145 9.80 12.38 -2.21
CA THR A 145 9.88 11.97 -3.61
C THR A 145 9.97 10.45 -3.70
N VAL A 146 9.09 9.87 -4.49
CA VAL A 146 9.14 8.45 -4.86
C VAL A 146 9.23 8.30 -6.37
N LYS A 147 9.95 7.28 -6.81
CA LYS A 147 9.90 6.79 -8.19
C LYS A 147 8.96 5.59 -8.23
N THR A 148 8.05 5.60 -9.20
CA THR A 148 7.15 4.48 -9.47
C THR A 148 7.54 3.87 -10.81
N ASP A 149 7.80 2.57 -10.80
CA ASP A 149 8.10 1.80 -12.01
C ASP A 149 7.03 0.72 -12.19
N PHE A 150 6.49 0.62 -13.39
CA PHE A 150 5.62 -0.46 -13.80
C PHE A 150 6.27 -1.24 -14.94
N GLU A 151 6.44 -2.53 -14.74
CA GLU A 151 7.16 -3.42 -15.63
C GLU A 151 6.29 -4.60 -16.00
N MET A 152 6.52 -5.16 -17.18
CA MET A 152 5.81 -6.32 -17.69
C MET A 152 6.80 -7.37 -18.22
N ALA A 153 6.53 -8.62 -17.94
CA ALA A 153 7.22 -9.78 -18.52
C ALA A 153 6.26 -10.59 -19.39
N SER A 154 6.74 -11.07 -20.54
CA SER A 154 5.92 -11.89 -21.42
C SER A 154 5.66 -13.27 -20.85
N PRO A 155 4.58 -13.97 -21.24
CA PRO A 155 4.30 -15.33 -20.79
C PRO A 155 5.42 -16.34 -21.10
N GLN A 156 6.18 -16.12 -22.20
CA GLN A 156 7.28 -16.97 -22.62
C GLN A 156 8.56 -16.73 -21.81
N LYS A 157 8.67 -15.55 -21.19
CA LYS A 157 9.83 -15.13 -20.40
C LYS A 157 9.37 -14.42 -19.12
N PRO A 158 8.72 -15.14 -18.19
CA PRO A 158 8.00 -14.54 -17.07
C PRO A 158 8.91 -13.89 -16.01
N GLU A 159 10.22 -14.08 -16.10
CA GLU A 159 11.20 -13.45 -15.21
C GLU A 159 11.95 -12.27 -15.87
N GLU A 160 11.79 -12.07 -17.21
CA GLU A 160 12.42 -10.97 -17.93
C GLU A 160 11.50 -9.74 -17.94
N PHE A 161 11.46 -9.00 -16.85
CA PHE A 161 10.68 -7.78 -16.74
C PHE A 161 11.29 -6.65 -17.56
N LYS A 162 10.44 -5.97 -18.33
CA LYS A 162 10.79 -4.79 -19.12
C LYS A 162 9.97 -3.61 -18.65
N MET A 163 10.62 -2.46 -18.55
CA MET A 163 9.98 -1.21 -18.18
C MET A 163 8.84 -0.89 -19.16
N TYR A 164 7.64 -0.67 -18.62
CA TYR A 164 6.47 -0.22 -19.37
C TYR A 164 6.17 1.25 -19.09
N LEU A 165 6.14 1.63 -17.81
CA LEU A 165 5.99 3.01 -17.35
C LEU A 165 6.97 3.30 -16.23
N SER A 166 7.48 4.52 -16.20
CA SER A 166 8.29 5.03 -15.08
C SER A 166 7.96 6.49 -14.85
N GLY A 167 7.81 6.88 -13.60
CA GLY A 167 7.51 8.25 -13.22
C GLY A 167 7.98 8.56 -11.81
N LYS A 168 8.01 9.85 -11.49
CA LYS A 168 8.22 10.33 -10.12
C LYS A 168 6.93 10.96 -9.59
N ALA A 169 6.80 10.95 -8.28
CA ALA A 169 5.72 11.64 -7.60
C ALA A 169 6.26 12.35 -6.35
N THR A 170 5.65 13.50 -6.07
CA THR A 170 5.97 14.32 -4.92
C THR A 170 4.85 14.23 -3.89
N LYS A 171 5.22 14.05 -2.62
CA LYS A 171 4.29 13.99 -1.49
C LYS A 171 3.72 15.38 -1.21
N ILE A 172 2.40 15.44 -1.12
CA ILE A 172 1.69 16.71 -0.85
C ILE A 172 1.01 16.71 0.53
N LYS A 173 0.88 15.53 1.16
CA LYS A 173 0.25 15.41 2.48
C LYS A 173 0.68 14.16 3.23
#